data_d4de1fb0a9d001349c95f7b9b390400c
#
_entry.id   d4de1fb0a9d001349c95f7b9b390400c
#
_cell.length_a   1.000
_cell.length_b   1.000
_cell.length_c   1.000
_cell.angle_alpha   90.00
_cell.angle_beta   90.00
_cell.angle_gamma   90.00
#
_symmetry.space_group_name_H-M   'P 1'
#
loop_
_entity.id
_entity.type
_entity.pdbx_description
1 polymer ?
#
loop_
_entity_poly.entity_id
_entity_poly.type
_entity_poly.pdbx_seq_one_letter_code
_entity_poly.pdbx_strand_id
1 'polypeptide(L)'
;VDTDTDTDTDTVRPAVPIGPLRTSGPDIDVDALRAHYASYRCAQIPQVADVTALKAAALSAYRHLGDEPLVDAQEHSSDGGSLGYGFRFQRLDAKSDSPSHSARVTAVFRDHGLLDWAEHAARQMLPVVDTITGRSLRYERVFLLAYREGDYIGPHGAEQDTDLDRFNLQFPLCYDTVGAMRILRGGYLEPMYDREGDARLLGPRMWHEVPPLLRMPEGRDPLRLVVSLRLMAR
;
A
#
# COMPACT_ATOMS: atom_id res chain seq x y z
N VAL A 1 -25.48 33.14 33.08
CA VAL A 1 -24.28 32.97 32.22
C VAL A 1 -23.67 31.63 32.62
N ASP A 2 -24.15 30.57 31.97
CA ASP A 2 -23.62 29.22 32.17
C ASP A 2 -22.45 29.04 31.19
N THR A 3 -21.27 28.90 31.76
CA THR A 3 -20.07 28.50 31.02
C THR A 3 -20.04 26.99 31.04
N ASP A 4 -20.57 26.37 29.96
CA ASP A 4 -20.32 24.95 29.64
C ASP A 4 -18.84 24.82 29.30
N THR A 5 -18.08 24.32 30.25
CA THR A 5 -16.75 23.82 30.02
C THR A 5 -16.89 22.41 29.39
N ASP A 6 -16.86 22.37 28.07
CA ASP A 6 -16.72 21.14 27.29
C ASP A 6 -15.34 20.54 27.64
N THR A 7 -15.33 19.63 28.59
CA THR A 7 -14.17 18.79 28.87
C THR A 7 -14.07 17.75 27.74
N ASP A 8 -13.32 18.11 26.71
CA ASP A 8 -12.87 17.20 25.67
C ASP A 8 -12.03 16.10 26.35
N THR A 9 -12.71 15.03 26.74
CA THR A 9 -12.04 13.83 27.23
C THR A 9 -11.32 13.21 26.04
N ASP A 10 -10.04 13.48 25.97
CA ASP A 10 -9.09 12.87 25.07
C ASP A 10 -9.14 11.34 25.27
N THR A 11 -10.12 10.69 24.62
CA THR A 11 -10.25 9.23 24.62
C THR A 11 -9.09 8.69 23.81
N VAL A 12 -8.00 8.33 24.50
CA VAL A 12 -6.90 7.56 23.93
C VAL A 12 -7.49 6.33 23.24
N ARG A 13 -7.62 6.40 21.93
CA ARG A 13 -8.09 5.25 21.13
C ARG A 13 -7.07 4.13 21.28
N PRO A 14 -7.52 2.90 21.45
CA PRO A 14 -6.60 1.77 21.60
C PRO A 14 -5.73 1.67 20.34
N ALA A 15 -4.43 1.59 20.56
CA ALA A 15 -3.47 1.30 19.49
C ALA A 15 -3.90 0.03 18.73
N VAL A 16 -3.68 0.02 17.41
CA VAL A 16 -3.91 -1.19 16.61
C VAL A 16 -3.06 -2.30 17.22
N PRO A 17 -3.67 -3.41 17.69
CA PRO A 17 -2.88 -4.50 18.22
C PRO A 17 -1.99 -5.05 17.09
N ILE A 18 -0.68 -4.89 17.30
CA ILE A 18 0.32 -5.36 16.35
C ILE A 18 0.64 -6.79 16.74
N GLY A 19 -0.02 -7.74 16.09
CA GLY A 19 0.34 -9.14 16.19
C GLY A 19 1.73 -9.39 15.56
N PRO A 20 2.43 -10.46 15.95
CA PRO A 20 3.69 -10.83 15.33
C PRO A 20 3.47 -11.11 13.84
N LEU A 21 4.32 -10.51 12.99
CA LEU A 21 4.34 -10.87 11.58
C LEU A 21 5.07 -12.19 11.40
N ARG A 22 4.55 -13.04 10.54
CA ARG A 22 5.19 -14.31 10.19
C ARG A 22 6.27 -14.03 9.13
N THR A 23 7.50 -14.19 9.52
CA THR A 23 8.68 -14.01 8.64
C THR A 23 9.31 -15.34 8.23
N SER A 24 8.82 -16.43 8.79
CA SER A 24 9.24 -17.80 8.49
C SER A 24 8.07 -18.77 8.70
N GLY A 25 8.11 -19.89 8.04
CA GLY A 25 7.10 -20.94 8.16
C GLY A 25 7.11 -21.83 6.92
N PRO A 26 6.36 -22.94 6.91
CA PRO A 26 6.36 -23.89 5.81
C PRO A 26 5.91 -23.28 4.48
N ASP A 27 5.12 -22.20 4.54
CA ASP A 27 4.57 -21.53 3.36
C ASP A 27 5.46 -20.39 2.84
N ILE A 28 6.55 -20.03 3.56
CA ILE A 28 7.47 -18.96 3.19
C ILE A 28 8.82 -19.56 2.75
N ASP A 29 8.88 -19.95 1.49
CA ASP A 29 10.11 -20.37 0.83
C ASP A 29 10.87 -19.14 0.31
N VAL A 30 11.82 -18.67 1.12
CA VAL A 30 12.59 -17.45 0.81
C VAL A 30 13.44 -17.60 -0.45
N ASP A 31 13.95 -18.79 -0.73
CA ASP A 31 14.75 -19.03 -1.93
C ASP A 31 13.90 -19.00 -3.20
N ALA A 32 12.71 -19.61 -3.17
CA ALA A 32 11.74 -19.49 -4.25
C ALA A 32 11.28 -18.04 -4.46
N LEU A 33 11.01 -17.30 -3.39
CA LEU A 33 10.64 -15.87 -3.43
C LEU A 33 11.78 -15.02 -4.03
N ARG A 34 13.03 -15.31 -3.65
CA ARG A 34 14.21 -14.63 -4.18
C ARG A 34 14.39 -14.91 -5.68
N ALA A 35 14.26 -16.15 -6.12
CA ALA A 35 14.33 -16.52 -7.52
C ALA A 35 13.23 -15.84 -8.34
N HIS A 36 12.00 -15.82 -7.80
CA HIS A 36 10.88 -15.12 -8.41
C HIS A 36 11.14 -13.61 -8.52
N TYR A 37 11.59 -12.99 -7.43
CA TYR A 37 11.91 -11.57 -7.42
C TYR A 37 13.03 -11.20 -8.39
N ALA A 38 14.07 -12.02 -8.49
CA ALA A 38 15.16 -11.80 -9.44
C ALA A 38 14.66 -11.75 -10.90
N SER A 39 13.67 -12.58 -11.23
CA SER A 39 13.09 -12.67 -12.57
C SER A 39 12.07 -11.55 -12.87
N TYR A 40 11.27 -11.16 -11.89
CA TYR A 40 10.08 -10.32 -12.12
C TYR A 40 10.06 -9.01 -11.35
N ARG A 41 11.04 -8.76 -10.49
CA ARG A 41 11.13 -7.59 -9.60
C ARG A 41 9.93 -7.43 -8.66
N CYS A 42 9.20 -8.51 -8.42
CA CYS A 42 8.13 -8.57 -7.43
C CYS A 42 8.12 -9.94 -6.75
N ALA A 43 7.54 -9.98 -5.56
CA ALA A 43 7.26 -11.23 -4.84
C ALA A 43 5.97 -11.08 -4.03
N GLN A 44 5.18 -12.15 -3.95
CA GLN A 44 4.04 -12.24 -3.04
C GLN A 44 4.43 -13.17 -1.88
N ILE A 45 4.54 -12.60 -0.69
CA ILE A 45 4.93 -13.31 0.53
C ILE A 45 3.64 -13.74 1.23
N PRO A 46 3.36 -15.04 1.34
CA PRO A 46 2.07 -15.50 1.80
C PRO A 46 1.91 -15.40 3.31
N GLN A 47 0.70 -15.06 3.75
CA GLN A 47 0.23 -15.16 5.14
C GLN A 47 1.18 -14.59 6.20
N VAL A 48 1.72 -13.39 5.92
CA VAL A 48 2.67 -12.73 6.82
C VAL A 48 2.01 -12.05 8.02
N ALA A 49 0.71 -11.75 7.94
CA ALA A 49 0.01 -11.00 8.98
C ALA A 49 -1.44 -11.46 9.17
N ASP A 50 -1.92 -11.37 10.41
CA ASP A 50 -3.35 -11.20 10.65
C ASP A 50 -3.69 -9.72 10.43
N VAL A 51 -4.43 -9.45 9.38
CA VAL A 51 -4.75 -8.07 8.96
C VAL A 51 -6.07 -7.55 9.53
N THR A 52 -6.74 -8.29 10.40
CA THR A 52 -8.07 -7.92 10.93
C THR A 52 -8.05 -6.54 11.59
N ALA A 53 -7.12 -6.30 12.48
CA ALA A 53 -6.97 -5.02 13.16
C ALA A 53 -6.46 -3.92 12.21
N LEU A 54 -5.51 -4.25 11.33
CA LEU A 54 -5.02 -3.34 10.30
C LEU A 54 -6.14 -2.89 9.36
N LYS A 55 -7.00 -3.83 8.96
CA LYS A 55 -8.16 -3.56 8.09
C LYS A 55 -9.13 -2.57 8.74
N ALA A 56 -9.46 -2.76 10.02
CA ALA A 56 -10.30 -1.84 10.77
C ALA A 56 -9.68 -0.44 10.89
N ALA A 57 -8.40 -0.36 11.23
CA ALA A 57 -7.68 0.89 11.38
C ALA A 57 -7.54 1.65 10.05
N ALA A 58 -7.16 0.96 8.98
CA ALA A 58 -7.03 1.56 7.65
C ALA A 58 -8.38 2.09 7.14
N LEU A 59 -9.48 1.35 7.35
CA LEU A 59 -10.81 1.80 6.99
C LEU A 59 -11.24 3.04 7.79
N SER A 60 -10.95 3.07 9.08
CA SER A 60 -11.26 4.22 9.93
C SER A 60 -10.46 5.46 9.53
N ALA A 61 -9.16 5.31 9.29
CA ALA A 61 -8.31 6.40 8.80
C ALA A 61 -8.77 6.89 7.41
N TYR A 62 -9.09 5.99 6.51
CA TYR A 62 -9.62 6.33 5.20
C TYR A 62 -10.91 7.15 5.29
N ARG A 63 -11.87 6.74 6.14
CA ARG A 63 -13.12 7.48 6.35
C ARG A 63 -12.90 8.88 6.92
N HIS A 64 -11.89 9.06 7.75
CA HIS A 64 -11.52 10.36 8.31
C HIS A 64 -10.90 11.31 7.26
N LEU A 65 -10.25 10.73 6.25
CA LEU A 65 -9.57 11.42 5.15
C LEU A 65 -10.37 11.35 3.83
N GLY A 66 -11.63 10.94 3.87
CA GLY A 66 -12.43 10.66 2.68
C GLY A 66 -12.73 11.87 1.78
N ASP A 67 -12.53 13.08 2.29
CA ASP A 67 -12.63 14.34 1.58
C ASP A 67 -11.32 14.82 0.94
N GLU A 68 -10.20 14.12 1.19
CA GLU A 68 -8.95 14.42 0.51
C GLU A 68 -9.09 14.20 -1.00
N PRO A 69 -8.47 15.06 -1.82
CA PRO A 69 -8.64 15.00 -3.26
C PRO A 69 -8.16 13.67 -3.84
N LEU A 70 -8.89 13.20 -4.84
CA LEU A 70 -8.41 12.13 -5.70
C LEU A 70 -7.16 12.62 -6.43
N VAL A 71 -6.18 11.77 -6.53
CA VAL A 71 -5.13 11.92 -7.53
C VAL A 71 -5.76 11.48 -8.84
N ASP A 72 -6.42 12.43 -9.51
CA ASP A 72 -6.94 12.26 -10.85
C ASP A 72 -5.98 12.98 -11.76
N ALA A 73 -5.01 12.27 -12.27
CA ALA A 73 -4.10 12.83 -13.23
C ALA A 73 -4.19 11.97 -14.49
N GLN A 74 -4.74 12.55 -15.51
CA GLN A 74 -4.30 12.24 -16.85
C GLN A 74 -2.96 12.96 -17.04
N GLU A 75 -1.95 12.57 -16.29
CA GLU A 75 -0.63 13.04 -16.56
C GLU A 75 -0.18 12.42 -17.87
N HIS A 76 -0.18 13.24 -18.89
CA HIS A 76 0.67 13.01 -20.04
C HIS A 76 2.10 12.97 -19.52
N SER A 77 2.74 11.82 -19.59
CA SER A 77 4.16 11.77 -19.30
C SER A 77 4.86 12.78 -20.19
N SER A 78 5.59 13.70 -19.57
CA SER A 78 6.30 14.79 -20.24
C SER A 78 7.44 14.31 -21.14
N ASP A 79 7.71 13.04 -21.18
CA ASP A 79 8.82 12.39 -21.86
C ASP A 79 8.47 11.77 -23.22
N GLY A 80 7.26 12.01 -23.73
CA GLY A 80 6.94 11.82 -25.16
C GLY A 80 7.03 10.40 -25.70
N GLY A 81 7.23 9.39 -24.87
CA GLY A 81 7.48 8.01 -25.32
C GLY A 81 6.62 6.93 -24.67
N SER A 82 5.97 7.21 -23.57
CA SER A 82 5.10 6.24 -22.93
C SER A 82 3.67 6.37 -23.43
N LEU A 83 3.05 5.25 -23.69
CA LEU A 83 1.60 5.14 -23.84
C LEU A 83 0.98 5.87 -22.65
N GLY A 84 0.28 6.98 -22.92
CA GLY A 84 -0.37 7.78 -21.89
C GLY A 84 -1.24 6.88 -21.03
N TYR A 85 -0.86 6.66 -19.79
CA TYR A 85 -1.67 5.92 -18.85
C TYR A 85 -2.39 6.90 -17.94
N GLY A 86 -3.71 6.74 -17.89
CA GLY A 86 -4.50 7.43 -16.89
C GLY A 86 -4.42 6.71 -15.55
N PHE A 87 -4.58 7.46 -14.48
CA PHE A 87 -4.81 6.87 -13.17
C PHE A 87 -5.86 7.67 -12.42
N ARG A 88 -6.65 6.98 -11.65
CA ARG A 88 -7.65 7.53 -10.75
C ARG A 88 -7.63 6.72 -9.47
N PHE A 89 -7.22 7.32 -8.38
CA PHE A 89 -7.20 6.71 -7.04
C PHE A 89 -6.94 7.78 -6.00
N GLN A 90 -7.15 7.47 -4.74
CA GLN A 90 -6.76 8.36 -3.65
C GLN A 90 -5.45 7.89 -3.04
N ARG A 91 -4.49 8.81 -2.87
CA ARG A 91 -3.23 8.57 -2.19
C ARG A 91 -3.14 9.42 -0.94
N LEU A 92 -3.11 8.77 0.19
CA LEU A 92 -2.96 9.38 1.50
C LEU A 92 -1.53 9.13 1.98
N ASP A 93 -0.68 10.14 1.86
CA ASP A 93 0.76 10.01 2.08
C ASP A 93 1.20 10.92 3.23
N ALA A 94 1.72 10.31 4.31
CA ALA A 94 2.24 11.02 5.47
C ALA A 94 3.48 11.90 5.14
N LYS A 95 4.02 11.79 3.92
CA LYS A 95 5.17 12.57 3.45
C LYS A 95 4.94 12.97 1.98
N SER A 96 3.97 13.85 1.76
CA SER A 96 3.68 14.40 0.43
C SER A 96 4.38 15.76 0.25
N ASP A 97 4.38 16.26 -0.98
CA ASP A 97 4.93 17.59 -1.30
C ASP A 97 4.03 18.72 -0.77
N SER A 98 2.80 18.43 -0.38
CA SER A 98 1.91 19.36 0.32
C SER A 98 2.09 19.25 1.84
N PRO A 99 2.67 20.25 2.53
CA PRO A 99 2.90 20.16 3.98
C PRO A 99 1.59 20.02 4.79
N SER A 100 0.51 20.70 4.38
CA SER A 100 -0.78 20.63 5.07
C SER A 100 -1.43 19.25 4.92
N HIS A 101 -1.42 18.67 3.73
CA HIS A 101 -1.88 17.31 3.48
C HIS A 101 -1.06 16.31 4.29
N SER A 102 0.26 16.42 4.23
CA SER A 102 1.18 15.54 4.96
C SER A 102 0.95 15.59 6.47
N ALA A 103 0.75 16.79 7.05
CA ALA A 103 0.48 16.97 8.47
C ALA A 103 -0.85 16.32 8.87
N ARG A 104 -1.92 16.55 8.09
CA ARG A 104 -3.25 15.97 8.33
C ARG A 104 -3.22 14.45 8.25
N VAL A 105 -2.64 13.89 7.19
CA VAL A 105 -2.51 12.44 7.03
C VAL A 105 -1.70 11.83 8.17
N THR A 106 -0.59 12.46 8.55
CA THR A 106 0.26 12.00 9.65
C THR A 106 -0.49 11.97 10.97
N ALA A 107 -1.28 13.00 11.28
CA ALA A 107 -2.10 13.06 12.49
C ALA A 107 -3.11 11.90 12.50
N VAL A 108 -3.90 11.75 11.43
CA VAL A 108 -4.89 10.68 11.33
C VAL A 108 -4.25 9.29 11.39
N PHE A 109 -3.13 9.07 10.72
CA PHE A 109 -2.43 7.78 10.77
C PHE A 109 -1.91 7.46 12.18
N ARG A 110 -1.44 8.47 12.91
CA ARG A 110 -1.04 8.31 14.32
C ARG A 110 -2.24 7.95 15.18
N ASP A 111 -3.33 8.69 15.08
CA ASP A 111 -4.55 8.52 15.88
C ASP A 111 -5.20 7.13 15.66
N HIS A 112 -4.98 6.55 14.48
CA HIS A 112 -5.44 5.20 14.14
C HIS A 112 -4.34 4.11 14.28
N GLY A 113 -3.17 4.44 14.81
CA GLY A 113 -2.08 3.49 15.06
C GLY A 113 -1.36 2.96 13.80
N LEU A 114 -1.61 3.54 12.62
CA LEU A 114 -1.02 3.08 11.36
C LEU A 114 0.48 3.38 11.27
N LEU A 115 0.96 4.46 11.91
CA LEU A 115 2.39 4.78 11.94
C LEU A 115 3.17 3.74 12.73
N ASP A 116 2.72 3.45 13.95
CA ASP A 116 3.37 2.47 14.83
C ASP A 116 3.33 1.06 14.22
N TRP A 117 2.18 0.71 13.63
CA TRP A 117 2.04 -0.55 12.90
C TRP A 117 3.05 -0.64 11.76
N ALA A 118 3.17 0.41 10.93
CA ALA A 118 4.06 0.43 9.77
C ALA A 118 5.54 0.29 10.18
N GLU A 119 5.97 1.00 11.21
CA GLU A 119 7.33 0.89 11.73
C GLU A 119 7.63 -0.51 12.28
N HIS A 120 6.67 -1.09 13.01
CA HIS A 120 6.79 -2.44 13.54
C HIS A 120 6.85 -3.47 12.41
N ALA A 121 5.91 -3.38 11.45
CA ALA A 121 5.88 -4.25 10.28
C ALA A 121 7.18 -4.17 9.47
N ALA A 122 7.68 -2.97 9.25
CA ALA A 122 8.96 -2.78 8.57
C ALA A 122 10.11 -3.46 9.31
N ARG A 123 10.23 -3.25 10.62
CA ARG A 123 11.31 -3.88 11.42
C ARG A 123 11.28 -5.41 11.35
N GLN A 124 10.10 -6.01 11.34
CA GLN A 124 9.98 -7.47 11.26
C GLN A 124 10.24 -8.01 9.86
N MET A 125 9.80 -7.28 8.83
CA MET A 125 9.87 -7.75 7.45
C MET A 125 11.22 -7.46 6.77
N LEU A 126 11.95 -6.43 7.18
CA LEU A 126 13.21 -6.04 6.53
C LEU A 126 14.20 -7.20 6.37
N PRO A 127 14.45 -8.08 7.37
CA PRO A 127 15.41 -9.18 7.19
C PRO A 127 15.03 -10.14 6.04
N VAL A 128 13.73 -10.43 5.90
CA VAL A 128 13.22 -11.29 4.82
C VAL A 128 13.30 -10.56 3.47
N VAL A 129 12.88 -9.31 3.45
CA VAL A 129 12.90 -8.47 2.24
C VAL A 129 14.34 -8.24 1.75
N ASP A 130 15.27 -8.00 2.65
CA ASP A 130 16.71 -7.88 2.34
C ASP A 130 17.24 -9.17 1.68
N THR A 131 16.86 -10.34 2.23
CA THR A 131 17.23 -11.63 1.65
C THR A 131 16.63 -11.84 0.26
N ILE A 132 15.35 -11.52 0.07
CA ILE A 132 14.66 -11.66 -1.21
C ILE A 132 15.29 -10.74 -2.27
N THR A 133 15.56 -9.50 -1.92
CA THR A 133 16.07 -8.47 -2.85
C THR A 133 17.56 -8.55 -3.08
N GLY A 134 18.30 -9.14 -2.14
CA GLY A 134 19.77 -9.08 -2.10
C GLY A 134 20.30 -7.66 -1.79
N ARG A 135 19.48 -6.78 -1.23
CA ARG A 135 19.79 -5.39 -0.91
C ARG A 135 19.54 -5.11 0.56
N SER A 136 20.36 -4.30 1.19
CA SER A 136 20.08 -3.76 2.52
C SER A 136 19.13 -2.57 2.39
N LEU A 137 17.94 -2.70 2.98
CA LEU A 137 16.89 -1.69 2.89
C LEU A 137 16.65 -1.00 4.24
N ARG A 138 16.02 0.15 4.19
CA ARG A 138 15.51 0.87 5.37
C ARG A 138 14.08 1.33 5.10
N TYR A 139 13.29 1.38 6.15
CA TYR A 139 11.96 1.98 6.10
C TYR A 139 12.06 3.49 5.95
N GLU A 140 11.24 4.06 5.08
CA GLU A 140 11.16 5.50 4.87
C GLU A 140 9.83 6.09 5.35
N ARG A 141 8.72 5.49 4.94
CA ARG A 141 7.37 6.03 5.22
C ARG A 141 6.27 5.03 4.91
N VAL A 142 5.06 5.35 5.37
CA VAL A 142 3.83 4.65 5.02
C VAL A 142 2.90 5.57 4.23
N PHE A 143 2.15 4.98 3.32
CA PHE A 143 1.03 5.63 2.64
C PHE A 143 -0.10 4.63 2.41
N LEU A 144 -1.30 5.15 2.26
CA LEU A 144 -2.51 4.38 1.98
C LEU A 144 -2.99 4.72 0.57
N LEU A 145 -3.17 3.70 -0.25
CA LEU A 145 -3.82 3.82 -1.55
C LEU A 145 -5.26 3.33 -1.41
N ALA A 146 -6.20 4.12 -1.89
CA ALA A 146 -7.61 3.77 -1.86
C ALA A 146 -8.19 3.79 -3.27
N TYR A 147 -8.87 2.71 -3.61
CA TYR A 147 -9.56 2.51 -4.88
C TYR A 147 -11.02 2.24 -4.62
N ARG A 148 -11.88 3.01 -5.27
CA ARG A 148 -13.34 2.84 -5.30
C ARG A 148 -13.77 2.31 -6.65
N GLU A 149 -15.05 2.12 -6.85
CA GLU A 149 -15.59 1.72 -8.15
C GLU A 149 -15.06 2.61 -9.27
N GLY A 150 -14.52 1.98 -10.31
CA GLY A 150 -13.93 2.63 -11.45
C GLY A 150 -12.54 3.22 -11.26
N ASP A 151 -11.99 3.23 -10.03
CA ASP A 151 -10.63 3.69 -9.78
C ASP A 151 -9.60 2.68 -10.29
N TYR A 152 -8.51 3.17 -10.86
CA TYR A 152 -7.48 2.36 -11.53
C TYR A 152 -6.12 3.07 -11.57
N ILE A 153 -5.08 2.31 -11.89
CA ILE A 153 -3.80 2.82 -12.36
C ILE A 153 -3.45 2.05 -13.62
N GLY A 154 -3.34 2.75 -14.74
CA GLY A 154 -2.94 2.14 -16.01
C GLY A 154 -1.52 1.56 -15.97
N PRO A 155 -1.12 0.85 -17.04
CA PRO A 155 0.21 0.24 -17.11
C PRO A 155 1.31 1.28 -16.94
N HIS A 156 2.14 1.09 -15.93
CA HIS A 156 3.27 1.97 -15.64
C HIS A 156 4.44 1.12 -15.14
N GLY A 157 5.61 1.62 -15.32
CA GLY A 157 6.84 1.00 -14.86
C GLY A 157 7.80 2.05 -14.38
N ALA A 158 8.78 1.60 -13.66
CA ALA A 158 9.80 2.45 -13.11
C ALA A 158 10.81 2.98 -14.16
N GLU A 159 10.51 2.91 -15.45
CA GLU A 159 11.33 3.63 -16.44
C GLU A 159 11.28 5.14 -16.24
N GLN A 160 10.17 5.61 -15.66
CA GLN A 160 10.02 6.99 -15.21
C GLN A 160 10.57 7.21 -13.79
N ASP A 161 10.78 6.14 -13.04
CA ASP A 161 11.32 6.20 -11.69
C ASP A 161 12.85 6.17 -11.81
N THR A 162 13.46 7.33 -11.86
CA THR A 162 14.92 7.50 -11.83
C THR A 162 15.53 6.96 -10.54
N ASP A 163 14.68 6.59 -9.57
CA ASP A 163 15.09 6.13 -8.27
C ASP A 163 15.07 4.59 -8.19
N LEU A 164 16.17 3.99 -8.66
CA LEU A 164 16.40 2.54 -8.63
C LEU A 164 16.50 1.96 -7.22
N ASP A 165 16.42 2.80 -6.20
CA ASP A 165 16.59 2.43 -4.82
C ASP A 165 15.27 2.36 -4.04
N ARG A 166 14.13 2.56 -4.73
CA ARG A 166 12.79 2.51 -4.13
C ARG A 166 12.13 1.16 -4.27
N PHE A 167 11.61 0.69 -3.14
CA PHE A 167 10.83 -0.55 -3.03
C PHE A 167 9.53 -0.26 -2.30
N ASN A 168 8.49 -1.03 -2.58
CA ASN A 168 7.24 -0.97 -1.84
C ASN A 168 6.92 -2.35 -1.26
N LEU A 169 6.64 -2.40 0.03
CA LEU A 169 6.05 -3.56 0.68
C LEU A 169 4.58 -3.24 0.96
N GLN A 170 3.68 -3.93 0.28
CA GLN A 170 2.26 -3.63 0.24
C GLN A 170 1.43 -4.69 0.95
N PHE A 171 0.43 -4.27 1.70
CA PHE A 171 -0.56 -5.11 2.38
C PHE A 171 -1.94 -4.75 1.81
N PRO A 172 -2.48 -5.56 0.88
CA PRO A 172 -3.79 -5.32 0.29
C PRO A 172 -4.91 -5.68 1.27
N LEU A 173 -5.93 -4.83 1.31
CA LEU A 173 -7.10 -4.95 2.16
C LEU A 173 -8.35 -4.73 1.30
N CYS A 174 -9.16 -5.76 1.12
CA CYS A 174 -10.36 -5.70 0.29
C CYS A 174 -11.64 -5.66 1.14
N TYR A 175 -12.59 -4.85 0.70
CA TYR A 175 -13.91 -4.71 1.32
C TYR A 175 -14.96 -4.90 0.23
N ASP A 176 -15.75 -5.95 0.37
CA ASP A 176 -16.81 -6.31 -0.59
C ASP A 176 -16.33 -6.33 -2.07
N THR A 177 -15.08 -6.75 -2.28
CA THR A 177 -14.49 -6.83 -3.62
C THR A 177 -13.33 -7.84 -3.65
N VAL A 178 -12.97 -8.24 -4.86
CA VAL A 178 -11.73 -8.96 -5.14
C VAL A 178 -10.79 -8.01 -5.86
N GLY A 179 -9.69 -7.64 -5.21
CA GLY A 179 -8.68 -6.79 -5.78
C GLY A 179 -7.61 -7.60 -6.52
N ALA A 180 -6.99 -6.95 -7.49
CA ALA A 180 -5.82 -7.49 -8.17
C ALA A 180 -4.91 -6.35 -8.63
N MET A 181 -3.66 -6.67 -8.80
CA MET A 181 -2.71 -5.93 -9.62
C MET A 181 -2.35 -6.84 -10.79
N ARG A 182 -2.07 -6.29 -11.97
CA ARG A 182 -1.51 -7.07 -13.08
C ARG A 182 -0.06 -6.68 -13.29
N ILE A 183 0.78 -7.67 -13.48
CA ILE A 183 2.21 -7.49 -13.72
C ILE A 183 2.57 -7.92 -15.15
N LEU A 184 3.46 -7.18 -15.78
CA LEU A 184 3.95 -7.56 -17.11
C LEU A 184 4.95 -8.70 -16.98
N ARG A 185 4.62 -9.85 -17.58
CA ARG A 185 5.44 -11.04 -17.58
C ARG A 185 5.48 -11.66 -18.98
N GLY A 186 6.68 -11.76 -19.54
CA GLY A 186 6.85 -12.38 -20.86
C GLY A 186 6.01 -11.77 -21.99
N GLY A 187 5.68 -10.47 -21.89
CA GLY A 187 4.81 -9.77 -22.86
C GLY A 187 3.31 -9.83 -22.53
N TYR A 188 2.92 -10.46 -21.43
CA TYR A 188 1.53 -10.58 -21.00
C TYR A 188 1.33 -9.93 -19.65
N LEU A 189 0.11 -9.42 -19.41
CA LEU A 189 -0.32 -8.89 -18.11
C LEU A 189 -0.94 -10.04 -17.30
N GLU A 190 -0.22 -10.54 -16.31
CA GLU A 190 -0.69 -11.60 -15.42
C GLU A 190 -1.28 -11.03 -14.13
N PRO A 191 -2.43 -11.53 -13.65
CA PRO A 191 -3.02 -11.06 -12.41
C PRO A 191 -2.26 -11.57 -11.19
N MET A 192 -1.99 -10.65 -10.26
CA MET A 192 -1.56 -10.91 -8.90
C MET A 192 -2.71 -10.56 -7.97
N TYR A 193 -3.48 -11.55 -7.58
CA TYR A 193 -4.67 -11.35 -6.76
C TYR A 193 -4.32 -10.89 -5.35
N ASP A 194 -5.16 -10.01 -4.82
CA ASP A 194 -5.10 -9.61 -3.43
C ASP A 194 -5.54 -10.79 -2.55
N ARG A 195 -4.67 -11.15 -1.62
CA ARG A 195 -5.00 -12.12 -0.58
C ARG A 195 -4.75 -11.46 0.75
N GLU A 196 -5.77 -11.41 1.58
CA GLU A 196 -5.64 -10.85 2.92
C GLU A 196 -4.61 -11.65 3.73
N GLY A 197 -3.72 -10.93 4.39
CA GLY A 197 -2.61 -11.52 5.12
C GLY A 197 -1.33 -11.68 4.31
N ASP A 198 -1.38 -11.62 2.98
CA ASP A 198 -0.18 -11.62 2.15
C ASP A 198 0.47 -10.22 2.11
N ALA A 199 1.78 -10.19 1.95
CA ALA A 199 2.49 -8.97 1.58
C ALA A 199 3.02 -9.07 0.15
N ARG A 200 3.06 -7.92 -0.53
CA ARG A 200 3.66 -7.80 -1.86
C ARG A 200 4.90 -6.95 -1.79
N LEU A 201 5.99 -7.49 -2.26
CA LEU A 201 7.22 -6.73 -2.47
C LEU A 201 7.28 -6.32 -3.94
N LEU A 202 7.36 -5.02 -4.18
CA LEU A 202 7.52 -4.42 -5.50
C LEU A 202 8.87 -3.73 -5.55
N GLY A 203 9.70 -4.13 -6.48
CA GLY A 203 11.01 -3.53 -6.72
C GLY A 203 10.96 -2.45 -7.80
N PRO A 204 12.07 -1.74 -7.98
CA PRO A 204 12.22 -0.78 -9.08
C PRO A 204 12.13 -1.51 -10.45
N ARG A 205 11.71 -0.77 -11.46
CA ARG A 205 11.59 -1.24 -12.86
C ARG A 205 10.57 -2.36 -13.11
N MET A 206 9.61 -2.55 -12.20
CA MET A 206 8.55 -3.51 -12.39
C MET A 206 7.36 -2.86 -13.12
N TRP A 207 7.03 -3.38 -14.30
CA TRP A 207 5.83 -2.96 -15.03
C TRP A 207 4.58 -3.59 -14.44
N HIS A 208 3.61 -2.76 -14.07
CA HIS A 208 2.36 -3.20 -13.49
C HIS A 208 1.22 -2.21 -13.72
N GLU A 209 0.01 -2.68 -13.49
CA GLU A 209 -1.18 -1.85 -13.46
C GLU A 209 -2.14 -2.30 -12.36
N VAL A 210 -3.04 -1.45 -11.96
CA VAL A 210 -4.21 -1.78 -11.15
C VAL A 210 -5.43 -1.61 -12.05
N PRO A 211 -6.10 -2.72 -12.44
CA PRO A 211 -7.29 -2.64 -13.28
C PRO A 211 -8.42 -1.90 -12.56
N PRO A 212 -9.40 -1.32 -13.30
CA PRO A 212 -10.55 -0.68 -12.69
C PRO A 212 -11.25 -1.59 -11.69
N LEU A 213 -11.51 -1.06 -10.50
CA LEU A 213 -12.27 -1.78 -9.50
C LEU A 213 -13.73 -1.84 -9.90
N LEU A 214 -14.28 -3.04 -9.97
CA LEU A 214 -15.64 -3.26 -10.42
C LEU A 214 -16.58 -3.52 -9.23
N ARG A 215 -17.81 -3.02 -9.35
CA ARG A 215 -18.87 -3.33 -8.40
C ARG A 215 -19.26 -4.80 -8.49
N MET A 216 -19.38 -5.43 -7.34
CA MET A 216 -19.94 -6.78 -7.28
C MET A 216 -21.45 -6.77 -7.50
N PRO A 217 -22.05 -7.82 -8.10
CA PRO A 217 -23.47 -7.89 -8.42
C PRO A 217 -24.40 -7.65 -7.22
N GLU A 218 -23.94 -7.89 -6.02
CA GLU A 218 -24.70 -7.78 -4.77
C GLU A 218 -24.88 -6.36 -4.24
N GLY A 219 -24.40 -5.36 -4.96
CA GLY A 219 -24.79 -3.96 -4.77
C GLY A 219 -24.04 -3.17 -3.70
N ARG A 220 -23.02 -3.73 -3.04
CA ARG A 220 -22.18 -2.97 -2.11
C ARG A 220 -21.13 -2.18 -2.85
N ASP A 221 -20.79 -1.02 -2.31
CA ASP A 221 -19.74 -0.18 -2.87
C ASP A 221 -18.36 -0.82 -2.62
N PRO A 222 -17.65 -1.21 -3.67
CA PRO A 222 -16.36 -1.85 -3.52
C PRO A 222 -15.33 -0.85 -3.02
N LEU A 223 -14.49 -1.30 -2.09
CA LEU A 223 -13.36 -0.54 -1.62
C LEU A 223 -12.14 -1.46 -1.51
N ARG A 224 -11.05 -1.03 -2.11
CA ARG A 224 -9.74 -1.66 -1.98
C ARG A 224 -8.79 -0.65 -1.35
N LEU A 225 -8.28 -0.98 -0.18
CA LEU A 225 -7.20 -0.23 0.46
C LEU A 225 -5.89 -1.00 0.33
N VAL A 226 -4.79 -0.28 0.18
CA VAL A 226 -3.45 -0.88 0.19
C VAL A 226 -2.57 -0.06 1.13
N VAL A 227 -2.22 -0.64 2.27
CA VAL A 227 -1.20 -0.06 3.14
C VAL A 227 0.17 -0.37 2.54
N SER A 228 0.89 0.66 2.16
CA SER A 228 2.17 0.54 1.47
C SER A 228 3.31 1.15 2.29
N LEU A 229 4.32 0.34 2.58
CA LEU A 229 5.55 0.76 3.22
C LEU A 229 6.58 1.07 2.14
N ARG A 230 7.05 2.31 2.08
CA ARG A 230 8.19 2.67 1.24
C ARG A 230 9.47 2.24 1.92
N LEU A 231 10.26 1.47 1.19
CA LEU A 231 11.60 1.06 1.59
C LEU A 231 12.62 1.65 0.62
N MET A 232 13.79 2.00 1.14
CA MET A 232 14.89 2.59 0.37
C MET A 232 16.14 1.75 0.56
N ALA A 233 16.92 1.56 -0.50
CA ALA A 233 18.25 0.99 -0.37
C ALA A 233 19.15 1.92 0.47
N ARG A 234 20.02 1.29 1.27
CA ARG A 234 21.04 1.98 2.09
C ARG A 234 22.26 2.31 1.27
#